data_4c10c32ded1cb13f06004875107d5c3f
#
_entry.id   4c10c32ded1cb13f06004875107d5c3f
#
_cell.length_a   1.000
_cell.length_b   1.000
_cell.length_c   1.000
_cell.angle_alpha   90.00
_cell.angle_beta   90.00
_cell.angle_gamma   90.00
#
_symmetry.space_group_name_H-M   'P 1'
#
loop_
_entity.id
_entity.type
_entity.pdbx_description
1 polymer ?
#
loop_
_entity_poly.entity_id
_entity_poly.type
_entity_poly.pdbx_seq_one_letter_code
_entity_poly.pdbx_strand_id
1 'polypeptide(L)'
;MEIIPVLDIMKGIAVWGRGGDRKNYKPLKTVLCNSSNPVDVAGRYREEGAEKIYIADLDAIMKRGDNFHLIRSIEGYKILDGGITSKLELENLRSLKVCDKIVLGTETLKDLDLLEERDIVLSLDFKGGRLLSPMNYTLEEILDRLDRSIPVIVLDISSVGSQRGVNWKLVERITGDVNNPIYVGGGVRDEEDLKRCYNMGIQGVLIGTGIHKGILKLKEIIERYRN
;
A
#
# COMPACT_ATOMS: atom_id res chain seq x y z
N MET A 1 -11.35 -1.50 12.21
CA MET A 1 -10.69 -1.03 10.97
C MET A 1 -9.18 -1.07 11.17
N GLU A 2 -8.44 -1.69 10.27
CA GLU A 2 -6.98 -1.82 10.38
C GLU A 2 -6.26 -0.51 10.03
N ILE A 3 -5.26 -0.14 10.83
CA ILE A 3 -4.37 0.98 10.55
C ILE A 3 -3.03 0.40 10.10
N ILE A 4 -2.65 0.64 8.85
CA ILE A 4 -1.48 0.04 8.23
C ILE A 4 -0.52 1.16 7.82
N PRO A 5 0.60 1.35 8.52
CA PRO A 5 1.63 2.30 8.11
C PRO A 5 2.30 1.86 6.82
N VAL A 6 2.64 2.85 5.99
CA VAL A 6 3.27 2.66 4.67
C VAL A 6 4.75 2.97 4.73
N LEU A 7 5.55 2.13 4.10
CA LEU A 7 6.99 2.27 3.96
C LEU A 7 7.39 2.14 2.48
N ASP A 8 7.71 3.25 1.85
CA ASP A 8 8.26 3.27 0.49
C ASP A 8 9.79 3.10 0.58
N ILE A 9 10.35 2.11 -0.13
CA ILE A 9 11.79 1.85 -0.15
C ILE A 9 12.33 2.09 -1.57
N MET A 10 13.40 2.83 -1.67
CA MET A 10 14.12 3.08 -2.92
C MET A 10 15.62 3.21 -2.66
N LYS A 11 16.45 2.47 -3.40
CA LYS A 11 17.92 2.47 -3.26
C LYS A 11 18.38 2.19 -1.82
N GLY A 12 17.73 1.25 -1.16
CA GLY A 12 18.06 0.81 0.20
C GLY A 12 17.63 1.73 1.33
N ILE A 13 16.89 2.80 1.06
CA ILE A 13 16.43 3.76 2.08
C ILE A 13 14.92 3.95 2.01
N ALA A 14 14.33 4.30 3.15
CA ALA A 14 12.96 4.78 3.22
C ALA A 14 12.86 6.15 2.55
N VAL A 15 11.86 6.34 1.69
CA VAL A 15 11.66 7.57 0.94
C VAL A 15 10.26 8.15 1.15
N TRP A 16 10.14 9.43 0.86
CA TRP A 16 8.87 10.13 0.92
C TRP A 16 8.13 10.03 -0.41
N GLY A 17 7.12 9.14 -0.48
CA GLY A 17 6.25 9.03 -1.64
C GLY A 17 5.42 10.29 -1.88
N ARG A 18 5.41 10.80 -3.12
CA ARG A 18 4.63 11.98 -3.49
C ARG A 18 4.15 11.92 -4.93
N GLY A 19 2.82 11.72 -5.12
CA GLY A 19 2.16 11.82 -6.42
C GLY A 19 2.71 10.93 -7.54
N GLY A 20 3.47 9.88 -7.19
CA GLY A 20 4.09 8.97 -8.16
C GLY A 20 5.27 9.59 -8.94
N ASP A 21 5.79 10.75 -8.52
CA ASP A 21 6.98 11.38 -9.13
C ASP A 21 8.27 10.81 -8.50
N ARG A 22 8.51 9.53 -8.73
CA ARG A 22 9.59 8.73 -8.12
C ARG A 22 11.00 9.29 -8.37
N LYS A 23 11.19 10.11 -9.43
CA LYS A 23 12.49 10.75 -9.73
C LYS A 23 12.89 11.79 -8.70
N ASN A 24 11.91 12.39 -8.03
CA ASN A 24 12.10 13.48 -7.07
C ASN A 24 11.87 13.04 -5.61
N TYR A 25 11.75 11.73 -5.34
CA TYR A 25 11.61 11.24 -3.98
C TYR A 25 12.88 11.51 -3.17
N LYS A 26 12.69 11.97 -1.94
CA LYS A 26 13.76 12.30 -0.99
C LYS A 26 13.78 11.28 0.14
N PRO A 27 14.92 11.11 0.83
CA PRO A 27 14.95 10.32 2.05
C PRO A 27 13.84 10.73 3.00
N LEU A 28 13.22 9.74 3.63
CA LEU A 28 12.12 9.96 4.56
C LEU A 28 12.60 10.77 5.76
N LYS A 29 11.85 11.84 6.07
CA LYS A 29 11.96 12.56 7.34
C LYS A 29 10.70 12.28 8.13
N THR A 30 10.85 11.74 9.33
CA THR A 30 9.72 11.34 10.17
C THR A 30 9.89 11.83 11.59
N VAL A 31 8.78 12.12 12.26
CA VAL A 31 8.77 12.44 13.70
C VAL A 31 9.00 11.20 14.57
N LEU A 32 8.91 10.00 14.01
CA LEU A 32 9.04 8.75 14.75
C LEU A 32 10.51 8.42 15.09
N CYS A 33 11.46 8.77 14.22
CA CYS A 33 12.90 8.55 14.43
C CYS A 33 13.75 9.46 13.54
N ASN A 34 15.04 9.61 13.89
CA ASN A 34 16.01 10.36 13.11
C ASN A 34 16.75 9.46 12.09
N SER A 35 16.03 8.55 11.44
CA SER A 35 16.61 7.61 10.50
C SER A 35 15.73 7.47 9.26
N SER A 36 16.36 7.26 8.10
CA SER A 36 15.71 6.80 6.89
C SER A 36 16.08 5.35 6.54
N ASN A 37 16.68 4.62 7.49
CA ASN A 37 16.86 3.18 7.35
C ASN A 37 15.49 2.50 7.48
N PRO A 38 15.05 1.70 6.49
CA PRO A 38 13.75 1.06 6.51
C PRO A 38 13.50 0.15 7.72
N VAL A 39 14.53 -0.52 8.24
CA VAL A 39 14.43 -1.38 9.41
C VAL A 39 14.13 -0.56 10.68
N ASP A 40 14.81 0.59 10.84
CA ASP A 40 14.58 1.47 11.98
C ASP A 40 13.17 2.06 11.94
N VAL A 41 12.73 2.53 10.76
CA VAL A 41 11.38 3.09 10.59
C VAL A 41 10.31 2.04 10.87
N ALA A 42 10.46 0.83 10.33
CA ALA A 42 9.53 -0.27 10.58
C ALA A 42 9.52 -0.71 12.05
N GLY A 43 10.69 -0.71 12.70
CA GLY A 43 10.80 -0.96 14.13
C GLY A 43 9.96 0.02 14.95
N ARG A 44 10.00 1.31 14.59
CA ARG A 44 9.16 2.33 15.25
C ARG A 44 7.67 2.11 15.01
N TYR A 45 7.25 1.69 13.82
CA TYR A 45 5.85 1.34 13.60
C TYR A 45 5.36 0.24 14.54
N ARG A 46 6.20 -0.79 14.76
CA ARG A 46 5.87 -1.88 15.67
C ARG A 46 5.82 -1.41 17.14
N GLU A 47 6.78 -0.58 17.57
CA GLU A 47 6.77 0.00 18.91
C GLU A 47 5.52 0.84 19.18
N GLU A 48 4.99 1.51 18.16
CA GLU A 48 3.71 2.22 18.19
C GLU A 48 2.48 1.30 18.10
N GLY A 49 2.66 -0.02 17.95
CA GLY A 49 1.60 -1.01 17.98
C GLY A 49 1.08 -1.47 16.63
N ALA A 50 1.76 -1.13 15.51
CA ALA A 50 1.36 -1.62 14.20
C ALA A 50 1.56 -3.14 14.09
N GLU A 51 0.49 -3.84 13.73
CA GLU A 51 0.51 -5.30 13.53
C GLU A 51 0.93 -5.66 12.10
N LYS A 52 0.63 -4.80 11.14
CA LYS A 52 0.94 -4.96 9.71
C LYS A 52 1.64 -3.72 9.18
N ILE A 53 2.51 -3.93 8.20
CA ILE A 53 3.21 -2.85 7.48
C ILE A 53 3.00 -3.08 5.98
N TYR A 54 2.58 -2.04 5.26
CA TYR A 54 2.61 -2.04 3.80
C TYR A 54 3.96 -1.52 3.32
N ILE A 55 4.63 -2.30 2.47
CA ILE A 55 5.94 -1.95 1.92
C ILE A 55 5.85 -1.87 0.40
N ALA A 56 6.21 -0.72 -0.16
CA ALA A 56 6.42 -0.58 -1.60
C ALA A 56 7.92 -0.62 -1.91
N ASP A 57 8.38 -1.67 -2.57
CA ASP A 57 9.74 -1.73 -3.12
C ASP A 57 9.75 -1.03 -4.48
N LEU A 58 10.08 0.25 -4.46
CA LEU A 58 10.03 1.09 -5.67
C LEU A 58 11.07 0.69 -6.70
N ASP A 59 12.20 0.10 -6.30
CA ASP A 59 13.19 -0.41 -7.27
C ASP A 59 12.63 -1.64 -7.99
N ALA A 60 11.99 -2.56 -7.27
CA ALA A 60 11.33 -3.73 -7.84
C ALA A 60 10.14 -3.34 -8.75
N ILE A 61 9.29 -2.41 -8.31
CA ILE A 61 8.18 -1.88 -9.11
C ILE A 61 8.69 -1.25 -10.42
N MET A 62 9.80 -0.51 -10.36
CA MET A 62 10.41 0.12 -11.53
C MET A 62 11.32 -0.81 -12.34
N LYS A 63 11.46 -2.09 -11.94
CA LYS A 63 12.37 -3.07 -12.58
C LYS A 63 13.84 -2.60 -12.65
N ARG A 64 14.33 -2.04 -11.53
CA ARG A 64 15.70 -1.50 -11.38
C ARG A 64 16.50 -2.20 -10.28
N GLY A 65 16.15 -3.43 -9.96
CA GLY A 65 16.64 -4.20 -8.83
C GLY A 65 15.56 -4.37 -7.77
N ASP A 66 15.94 -4.76 -6.57
CA ASP A 66 15.05 -4.93 -5.43
C ASP A 66 15.75 -4.62 -4.11
N ASN A 67 14.97 -4.53 -3.04
CA ASN A 67 15.43 -4.36 -1.66
C ASN A 67 15.05 -5.57 -0.78
N PHE A 68 14.81 -6.74 -1.36
CA PHE A 68 14.27 -7.90 -0.64
C PHE A 68 15.16 -8.37 0.51
N HIS A 69 16.50 -8.25 0.37
CA HIS A 69 17.42 -8.57 1.45
C HIS A 69 17.21 -7.68 2.69
N LEU A 70 16.91 -6.41 2.48
CA LEU A 70 16.61 -5.46 3.52
C LEU A 70 15.21 -5.69 4.11
N ILE A 71 14.20 -5.93 3.25
CA ILE A 71 12.82 -6.20 3.64
C ILE A 71 12.75 -7.47 4.50
N ARG A 72 13.59 -8.47 4.23
CA ARG A 72 13.71 -9.67 5.06
C ARG A 72 14.08 -9.35 6.51
N SER A 73 14.90 -8.32 6.73
CA SER A 73 15.34 -7.91 8.08
C SER A 73 14.27 -7.11 8.84
N ILE A 74 13.20 -6.69 8.15
CA ILE A 74 12.04 -6.05 8.79
C ILE A 74 11.20 -7.14 9.44
N GLU A 75 10.98 -7.02 10.73
CA GLU A 75 10.15 -7.95 11.49
C GLU A 75 8.65 -7.58 11.41
N GLY A 76 7.78 -8.57 11.65
CA GLY A 76 6.33 -8.41 11.67
C GLY A 76 5.66 -8.78 10.36
N TYR A 77 4.32 -8.60 10.31
CA TYR A 77 3.52 -8.95 9.15
C TYR A 77 3.69 -7.92 8.04
N LYS A 78 4.12 -8.36 6.88
CA LYS A 78 4.46 -7.52 5.72
C LYS A 78 3.54 -7.78 4.53
N ILE A 79 2.95 -6.71 4.02
CA ILE A 79 2.22 -6.68 2.76
C ILE A 79 3.15 -5.98 1.75
N LEU A 80 3.69 -6.71 0.78
CA LEU A 80 4.75 -6.21 -0.10
C LEU A 80 4.25 -6.00 -1.53
N ASP A 81 4.38 -4.78 -2.00
CA ASP A 81 4.31 -4.44 -3.42
C ASP A 81 5.74 -4.49 -4.01
N GLY A 82 6.01 -5.55 -4.75
CA GLY A 82 7.25 -5.81 -5.49
C GLY A 82 7.08 -5.66 -7.00
N GLY A 83 5.96 -5.09 -7.47
CA GLY A 83 5.73 -4.85 -8.89
C GLY A 83 5.65 -6.13 -9.73
N ILE A 84 4.94 -7.13 -9.26
CA ILE A 84 4.80 -8.44 -9.92
C ILE A 84 4.10 -8.30 -11.28
N THR A 85 4.67 -8.92 -12.32
CA THR A 85 4.15 -8.87 -13.70
C THR A 85 3.85 -10.25 -14.27
N SER A 86 4.36 -11.32 -13.67
CA SER A 86 4.25 -12.69 -14.18
C SER A 86 4.19 -13.71 -13.04
N LYS A 87 3.70 -14.91 -13.37
CA LYS A 87 3.66 -16.04 -12.42
C LYS A 87 5.05 -16.43 -11.94
N LEU A 88 6.05 -16.40 -12.79
CA LEU A 88 7.43 -16.70 -12.41
C LEU A 88 7.96 -15.70 -11.36
N GLU A 89 7.69 -14.40 -11.52
CA GLU A 89 8.08 -13.39 -10.53
C GLU A 89 7.35 -13.61 -9.19
N LEU A 90 6.06 -13.96 -9.24
CA LEU A 90 5.27 -14.26 -8.05
C LEU A 90 5.83 -15.46 -7.28
N GLU A 91 6.12 -16.56 -7.99
CA GLU A 91 6.70 -17.78 -7.39
C GLU A 91 8.10 -17.53 -6.81
N ASN A 92 8.92 -16.76 -7.54
CA ASN A 92 10.24 -16.35 -7.05
C ASN A 92 10.11 -15.55 -5.76
N LEU A 93 9.24 -14.55 -5.70
CA LEU A 93 9.04 -13.74 -4.50
C LEU A 93 8.52 -14.58 -3.32
N ARG A 94 7.57 -15.49 -3.56
CA ARG A 94 7.08 -16.46 -2.56
C ARG A 94 8.21 -17.31 -1.99
N SER A 95 9.10 -17.81 -2.86
CA SER A 95 10.22 -18.67 -2.44
C SER A 95 11.19 -17.94 -1.50
N LEU A 96 11.32 -16.64 -1.63
CA LEU A 96 12.19 -15.82 -0.78
C LEU A 96 11.65 -15.63 0.64
N LYS A 97 10.34 -15.83 0.87
CA LYS A 97 9.70 -15.69 2.19
C LYS A 97 9.99 -14.33 2.86
N VAL A 98 9.96 -13.27 2.10
CA VAL A 98 10.27 -11.91 2.58
C VAL A 98 9.05 -11.14 3.06
N CYS A 99 7.84 -11.64 2.76
CA CYS A 99 6.56 -11.03 3.13
C CYS A 99 5.49 -12.09 3.38
N ASP A 100 4.38 -11.68 3.95
CA ASP A 100 3.21 -12.52 4.28
C ASP A 100 2.13 -12.44 3.22
N LYS A 101 1.99 -11.29 2.57
CA LYS A 101 1.09 -11.07 1.43
C LYS A 101 1.82 -10.33 0.31
N ILE A 102 1.52 -10.70 -0.92
CA ILE A 102 2.08 -10.07 -2.12
C ILE A 102 1.01 -9.20 -2.76
N VAL A 103 1.36 -7.96 -3.06
CA VAL A 103 0.47 -7.03 -3.78
C VAL A 103 0.63 -7.24 -5.29
N LEU A 104 -0.50 -7.39 -5.96
CA LEU A 104 -0.61 -7.29 -7.41
C LEU A 104 -1.17 -5.89 -7.72
N GLY A 105 -0.29 -4.96 -8.08
CA GLY A 105 -0.68 -3.60 -8.44
C GLY A 105 -1.09 -3.51 -9.91
N THR A 106 -2.23 -2.88 -10.21
CA THR A 106 -2.68 -2.72 -11.59
C THR A 106 -1.71 -1.88 -12.43
N GLU A 107 -0.87 -1.05 -11.79
CA GLU A 107 0.22 -0.32 -12.46
C GLU A 107 1.21 -1.27 -13.18
N THR A 108 1.38 -2.49 -12.66
CA THR A 108 2.35 -3.47 -13.20
C THR A 108 1.73 -4.75 -13.71
N LEU A 109 0.45 -5.01 -13.44
CA LEU A 109 -0.26 -6.23 -13.78
C LEU A 109 -0.32 -6.44 -15.30
N LYS A 110 0.23 -7.57 -15.77
CA LYS A 110 0.25 -7.94 -17.20
C LYS A 110 -0.52 -9.23 -17.50
N ASP A 111 -0.86 -9.99 -16.47
CA ASP A 111 -1.50 -11.29 -16.60
C ASP A 111 -2.63 -11.39 -15.56
N LEU A 112 -3.87 -11.48 -16.03
CA LEU A 112 -5.05 -11.58 -15.17
C LEU A 112 -5.14 -12.92 -14.43
N ASP A 113 -4.50 -13.98 -14.95
CA ASP A 113 -4.49 -15.27 -14.27
C ASP A 113 -3.79 -15.21 -12.89
N LEU A 114 -2.96 -14.18 -12.65
CA LEU A 114 -2.38 -13.92 -11.33
C LEU A 114 -3.43 -13.60 -10.27
N LEU A 115 -4.61 -13.12 -10.66
CA LEU A 115 -5.70 -12.79 -9.72
C LEU A 115 -6.40 -14.04 -9.15
N GLU A 116 -6.16 -15.21 -9.74
CA GLU A 116 -6.65 -16.50 -9.24
C GLU A 116 -5.72 -17.10 -8.17
N GLU A 117 -4.56 -16.47 -7.94
CA GLU A 117 -3.56 -16.92 -6.98
C GLU A 117 -3.97 -16.61 -5.53
N ARG A 118 -3.49 -17.44 -4.59
CA ARG A 118 -3.76 -17.26 -3.16
C ARG A 118 -2.73 -16.32 -2.51
N ASP A 119 -3.06 -15.83 -1.34
CA ASP A 119 -2.18 -15.00 -0.51
C ASP A 119 -1.72 -13.71 -1.17
N ILE A 120 -2.58 -13.17 -2.04
CA ILE A 120 -2.38 -11.89 -2.70
C ILE A 120 -3.30 -10.80 -2.11
N VAL A 121 -2.98 -9.58 -2.45
CA VAL A 121 -3.81 -8.37 -2.30
C VAL A 121 -3.81 -7.66 -3.64
N LEU A 122 -4.97 -7.32 -4.17
CA LEU A 122 -5.04 -6.50 -5.39
C LEU A 122 -4.93 -5.02 -5.03
N SER A 123 -4.04 -4.27 -5.69
CA SER A 123 -4.05 -2.81 -5.65
C SER A 123 -4.60 -2.25 -6.95
N LEU A 124 -5.73 -1.55 -6.85
CA LEU A 124 -6.30 -0.76 -7.94
C LEU A 124 -5.63 0.62 -7.93
N ASP A 125 -4.65 0.80 -8.80
CA ASP A 125 -3.79 1.97 -8.84
C ASP A 125 -4.38 3.02 -9.78
N PHE A 126 -4.80 4.15 -9.22
CA PHE A 126 -5.37 5.27 -9.99
C PHE A 126 -4.41 6.46 -10.02
N LYS A 127 -4.34 7.14 -11.16
CA LYS A 127 -3.63 8.41 -11.31
C LYS A 127 -4.45 9.37 -12.17
N GLY A 128 -4.76 10.55 -11.62
CA GLY A 128 -5.62 11.52 -12.30
C GLY A 128 -7.02 10.97 -12.61
N GLY A 129 -7.56 10.11 -11.75
CA GLY A 129 -8.86 9.46 -11.92
C GLY A 129 -8.91 8.31 -12.92
N ARG A 130 -7.78 7.93 -13.52
CA ARG A 130 -7.67 6.82 -14.47
C ARG A 130 -6.98 5.63 -13.80
N LEU A 131 -7.51 4.44 -14.04
CA LEU A 131 -6.87 3.18 -13.65
C LEU A 131 -5.57 3.03 -14.45
N LEU A 132 -4.47 2.72 -13.77
CA LEU A 132 -3.22 2.36 -14.42
C LEU A 132 -3.26 0.89 -14.80
N SER A 133 -3.08 0.60 -16.07
CA SER A 133 -3.02 -0.77 -16.58
C SER A 133 -2.16 -0.80 -17.84
N PRO A 134 -0.97 -1.44 -17.81
CA PRO A 134 -0.07 -1.50 -18.95
C PRO A 134 -0.66 -2.30 -20.11
N MET A 135 -1.60 -3.21 -19.83
CA MET A 135 -2.31 -4.04 -20.82
C MET A 135 -3.68 -3.46 -21.20
N ASN A 136 -4.02 -2.26 -20.68
CA ASN A 136 -5.31 -1.59 -20.87
C ASN A 136 -6.52 -2.40 -20.39
N TYR A 137 -6.33 -3.29 -19.40
CA TYR A 137 -7.45 -3.97 -18.77
C TYR A 137 -8.42 -2.96 -18.14
N THR A 138 -9.69 -3.20 -18.33
CA THR A 138 -10.76 -2.45 -17.67
C THR A 138 -10.91 -2.87 -16.23
N LEU A 139 -11.56 -2.04 -15.41
CA LEU A 139 -11.89 -2.39 -14.03
C LEU A 139 -12.78 -3.64 -13.97
N GLU A 140 -13.75 -3.75 -14.87
CA GLU A 140 -14.66 -4.89 -14.98
C GLU A 140 -13.92 -6.19 -15.27
N GLU A 141 -13.04 -6.22 -16.26
CA GLU A 141 -12.21 -7.40 -16.59
C GLU A 141 -11.36 -7.86 -15.41
N ILE A 142 -10.81 -6.91 -14.62
CA ILE A 142 -10.02 -7.23 -13.44
C ILE A 142 -10.91 -7.81 -12.33
N LEU A 143 -12.07 -7.19 -12.07
CA LEU A 143 -12.96 -7.58 -10.98
C LEU A 143 -13.67 -8.92 -11.25
N ASP A 144 -13.95 -9.23 -12.51
CA ASP A 144 -14.58 -10.50 -12.91
C ASP A 144 -13.69 -11.73 -12.64
N ARG A 145 -12.35 -11.51 -12.58
CA ARG A 145 -11.38 -12.57 -12.26
C ARG A 145 -11.05 -12.67 -10.77
N LEU A 146 -11.48 -11.69 -9.97
CA LEU A 146 -11.06 -11.59 -8.59
C LEU A 146 -11.95 -12.40 -7.66
N ASP A 147 -11.36 -13.34 -6.89
CA ASP A 147 -12.09 -14.01 -5.81
C ASP A 147 -12.51 -12.98 -4.73
N ARG A 148 -13.74 -13.11 -4.24
CA ARG A 148 -14.34 -12.18 -3.28
C ARG A 148 -13.63 -12.11 -1.92
N SER A 149 -12.82 -13.10 -1.59
CA SER A 149 -12.03 -13.11 -0.35
C SER A 149 -10.73 -12.31 -0.45
N ILE A 150 -10.30 -11.96 -1.66
CA ILE A 150 -9.05 -11.21 -1.88
C ILE A 150 -9.25 -9.76 -1.51
N PRO A 151 -8.42 -9.19 -0.60
CA PRO A 151 -8.50 -7.79 -0.26
C PRO A 151 -8.15 -6.88 -1.45
N VAL A 152 -8.85 -5.76 -1.56
CA VAL A 152 -8.65 -4.76 -2.61
C VAL A 152 -8.21 -3.44 -2.00
N ILE A 153 -7.05 -2.94 -2.41
CA ILE A 153 -6.59 -1.60 -2.08
C ILE A 153 -7.07 -0.64 -3.17
N VAL A 154 -7.79 0.39 -2.80
CA VAL A 154 -8.10 1.53 -3.68
C VAL A 154 -7.01 2.58 -3.46
N LEU A 155 -6.05 2.66 -4.38
CA LEU A 155 -4.89 3.55 -4.28
C LEU A 155 -4.99 4.71 -5.27
N ASP A 156 -5.23 5.93 -4.76
CA ASP A 156 -5.05 7.15 -5.56
C ASP A 156 -3.62 7.67 -5.44
N ILE A 157 -2.77 7.28 -6.39
CA ILE A 157 -1.36 7.69 -6.46
C ILE A 157 -1.22 9.22 -6.50
N SER A 158 -2.16 9.93 -7.14
CA SER A 158 -2.14 11.39 -7.21
C SER A 158 -2.30 12.04 -5.83
N SER A 159 -2.98 11.37 -4.92
CA SER A 159 -3.23 11.84 -3.56
C SER A 159 -2.11 11.46 -2.58
N VAL A 160 -1.23 10.50 -2.93
CA VAL A 160 -0.10 10.09 -2.09
C VAL A 160 0.79 11.29 -1.79
N GLY A 161 1.05 11.54 -0.51
CA GLY A 161 1.92 12.62 -0.05
C GLY A 161 1.44 14.04 -0.32
N SER A 162 0.29 14.22 -0.96
CA SER A 162 -0.23 15.52 -1.40
C SER A 162 -0.94 16.32 -0.29
N GLN A 163 -1.43 15.65 0.73
CA GLN A 163 -2.31 16.19 1.78
C GLN A 163 -3.62 16.82 1.24
N ARG A 164 -4.06 16.43 0.04
CA ARG A 164 -5.31 16.91 -0.55
C ARG A 164 -6.56 16.22 -0.04
N GLY A 165 -6.37 15.13 0.71
CA GLY A 165 -7.45 14.26 1.18
C GLY A 165 -7.68 13.05 0.31
N VAL A 166 -8.51 12.16 0.81
CA VAL A 166 -8.94 10.94 0.11
C VAL A 166 -9.83 11.32 -1.08
N ASN A 167 -9.66 10.63 -2.18
CA ASN A 167 -10.53 10.75 -3.35
C ASN A 167 -11.85 10.00 -3.10
N TRP A 168 -12.75 10.63 -2.36
CA TRP A 168 -14.00 10.00 -1.91
C TRP A 168 -14.88 9.51 -3.05
N LYS A 169 -14.92 10.23 -4.17
CA LYS A 169 -15.70 9.80 -5.34
C LYS A 169 -15.18 8.48 -5.90
N LEU A 170 -13.87 8.31 -5.91
CA LEU A 170 -13.24 7.06 -6.33
C LEU A 170 -13.55 5.93 -5.34
N VAL A 171 -13.37 6.18 -4.04
CA VAL A 171 -13.61 5.18 -2.99
C VAL A 171 -15.07 4.74 -3.01
N GLU A 172 -16.03 5.68 -3.03
CA GLU A 172 -17.48 5.39 -3.07
C GLU A 172 -17.86 4.59 -4.31
N ARG A 173 -17.30 4.92 -5.47
CA ARG A 173 -17.52 4.15 -6.70
C ARG A 173 -17.05 2.70 -6.52
N ILE A 174 -15.80 2.49 -6.12
CA ILE A 174 -15.24 1.13 -6.01
C ILE A 174 -15.95 0.33 -4.92
N THR A 175 -16.27 0.92 -3.78
CA THR A 175 -17.04 0.23 -2.72
C THR A 175 -18.45 -0.14 -3.15
N GLY A 176 -19.03 0.54 -4.13
CA GLY A 176 -20.30 0.15 -4.74
C GLY A 176 -20.20 -0.98 -5.75
N ASP A 177 -19.04 -1.13 -6.39
CA ASP A 177 -18.81 -2.09 -7.47
C ASP A 177 -18.27 -3.44 -6.96
N VAL A 178 -17.66 -3.51 -5.76
CA VAL A 178 -17.01 -4.72 -5.23
C VAL A 178 -17.51 -5.11 -3.84
N ASN A 179 -17.54 -6.43 -3.60
CA ASN A 179 -17.90 -7.01 -2.29
C ASN A 179 -16.67 -7.54 -1.53
N ASN A 180 -15.48 -7.24 -1.99
CA ASN A 180 -14.22 -7.63 -1.38
C ASN A 180 -13.91 -6.77 -0.16
N PRO A 181 -13.07 -7.23 0.79
CA PRO A 181 -12.52 -6.37 1.82
C PRO A 181 -11.77 -5.19 1.21
N ILE A 182 -12.20 -3.96 1.49
CA ILE A 182 -11.63 -2.74 0.89
C ILE A 182 -10.63 -2.10 1.85
N TYR A 183 -9.48 -1.76 1.31
CA TYR A 183 -8.47 -0.91 1.93
C TYR A 183 -8.32 0.38 1.14
N VAL A 184 -8.12 1.50 1.82
CA VAL A 184 -7.95 2.81 1.17
C VAL A 184 -6.51 3.28 1.34
N GLY A 185 -5.87 3.65 0.23
CA GLY A 185 -4.52 4.20 0.18
C GLY A 185 -4.46 5.53 -0.58
N GLY A 186 -3.58 6.41 -0.11
CA GLY A 186 -3.41 7.74 -0.71
C GLY A 186 -4.39 8.79 -0.20
N GLY A 187 -3.84 9.82 0.42
CA GLY A 187 -4.60 11.02 0.80
C GLY A 187 -5.13 11.09 2.22
N VAL A 188 -5.14 10.02 3.00
CA VAL A 188 -5.58 10.08 4.42
C VAL A 188 -4.75 11.11 5.18
N ARG A 189 -5.39 12.17 5.70
CA ARG A 189 -4.75 13.35 6.29
C ARG A 189 -4.86 13.39 7.80
N ASP A 190 -6.08 13.15 8.30
CA ASP A 190 -6.51 13.47 9.65
C ASP A 190 -7.53 12.43 10.16
N GLU A 191 -8.01 12.67 11.38
CA GLU A 191 -8.99 11.80 12.03
C GLU A 191 -10.38 11.84 11.36
N GLU A 192 -10.72 12.90 10.66
CA GLU A 192 -11.99 13.01 9.96
C GLU A 192 -12.03 12.04 8.76
N ASP A 193 -10.93 11.98 8.00
CA ASP A 193 -10.76 11.00 6.93
C ASP A 193 -10.84 9.56 7.48
N LEU A 194 -10.22 9.28 8.63
CA LEU A 194 -10.29 7.96 9.29
C LEU A 194 -11.71 7.59 9.72
N LYS A 195 -12.40 8.54 10.36
CA LYS A 195 -13.79 8.35 10.80
C LYS A 195 -14.72 8.09 9.61
N ARG A 196 -14.50 8.77 8.48
CA ARG A 196 -15.28 8.53 7.28
C ARG A 196 -15.02 7.14 6.71
N CYS A 197 -13.76 6.71 6.61
CA CYS A 197 -13.42 5.33 6.22
C CYS A 197 -14.12 4.30 7.13
N TYR A 198 -14.05 4.51 8.44
CA TYR A 198 -14.69 3.62 9.42
C TYR A 198 -16.20 3.53 9.23
N ASN A 199 -16.87 4.67 9.06
CA ASN A 199 -18.32 4.74 8.84
C ASN A 199 -18.78 4.11 7.51
N MET A 200 -17.88 4.09 6.51
CA MET A 200 -18.13 3.44 5.22
C MET A 200 -17.88 1.93 5.25
N GLY A 201 -17.45 1.36 6.39
CA GLY A 201 -17.15 -0.07 6.51
C GLY A 201 -15.84 -0.47 5.83
N ILE A 202 -14.93 0.47 5.60
CA ILE A 202 -13.60 0.20 5.05
C ILE A 202 -12.84 -0.69 6.02
N GLN A 203 -12.26 -1.80 5.51
CA GLN A 203 -11.55 -2.80 6.31
C GLN A 203 -10.25 -2.26 6.88
N GLY A 204 -9.53 -1.43 6.14
CA GLY A 204 -8.30 -0.82 6.61
C GLY A 204 -7.84 0.38 5.79
N VAL A 205 -6.89 1.12 6.34
CA VAL A 205 -6.31 2.31 5.70
C VAL A 205 -4.80 2.25 5.68
N LEU A 206 -4.21 2.62 4.53
CA LEU A 206 -2.77 2.74 4.32
C LEU A 206 -2.35 4.19 4.56
N ILE A 207 -1.52 4.42 5.58
CA ILE A 207 -1.17 5.77 6.01
C ILE A 207 0.36 5.95 6.02
N GLY A 208 0.85 6.91 5.27
CA GLY A 208 2.27 7.33 5.29
C GLY A 208 2.41 8.74 5.88
N THR A 209 2.13 9.75 5.07
CA THR A 209 2.42 11.16 5.37
C THR A 209 1.80 11.67 6.67
N GLY A 210 0.57 11.28 6.98
CA GLY A 210 -0.12 11.72 8.21
C GLY A 210 0.64 11.30 9.47
N ILE A 211 1.19 10.08 9.48
CA ILE A 211 2.00 9.54 10.57
C ILE A 211 3.38 10.21 10.61
N HIS A 212 4.07 10.27 9.47
CA HIS A 212 5.43 10.80 9.41
C HIS A 212 5.53 12.28 9.77
N LYS A 213 4.47 13.05 9.55
CA LYS A 213 4.38 14.45 9.96
C LYS A 213 3.86 14.65 11.39
N GLY A 214 3.45 13.58 12.08
CA GLY A 214 2.88 13.65 13.42
C GLY A 214 1.47 14.27 13.49
N ILE A 215 0.78 14.37 12.35
CA ILE A 215 -0.62 14.80 12.30
C ILE A 215 -1.51 13.72 12.90
N LEU A 216 -1.21 12.48 12.59
CA LEU A 216 -1.82 11.29 13.15
C LEU A 216 -0.79 10.57 14.01
N LYS A 217 -1.07 10.40 15.29
CA LYS A 217 -0.22 9.64 16.21
C LYS A 217 -0.57 8.17 16.08
N LEU A 218 0.36 7.38 15.56
CA LEU A 218 0.12 6.00 15.15
C LEU A 218 -0.48 5.16 16.27
N LYS A 219 0.08 5.22 17.47
CA LYS A 219 -0.43 4.48 18.64
C LYS A 219 -1.88 4.83 18.95
N GLU A 220 -2.21 6.14 19.00
CA GLU A 220 -3.55 6.61 19.38
C GLU A 220 -4.62 6.15 18.36
N ILE A 221 -4.31 6.23 17.05
CA ILE A 221 -5.26 5.81 16.02
C ILE A 221 -5.39 4.29 15.94
N ILE A 222 -4.32 3.52 16.20
CA ILE A 222 -4.42 2.05 16.30
C ILE A 222 -5.34 1.68 17.47
N GLU A 223 -5.11 2.22 18.65
CA GLU A 223 -5.92 1.92 19.83
C GLU A 223 -7.40 2.27 19.61
N ARG A 224 -7.68 3.40 18.94
CA ARG A 224 -9.03 3.88 18.68
C ARG A 224 -9.82 3.02 17.69
N TYR A 225 -9.16 2.48 16.65
CA TYR A 225 -9.81 1.69 15.59
C TYR A 225 -9.56 0.19 15.71
N ARG A 226 -8.88 -0.25 16.75
CA ARG A 226 -8.73 -1.67 17.08
C ARG A 226 -10.11 -2.25 17.39
N ASN A 227 -10.50 -3.31 16.69
CA ASN A 227 -11.76 -4.02 16.92
C ASN A 227 -11.62 -4.98 18.11
#